data_00625e67cf307dff68a2d5da50937e23
#
_entry.id   00625e67cf307dff68a2d5da50937e23
#
_cell.length_a   1.000
_cell.length_b   1.000
_cell.length_c   1.000
_cell.angle_alpha   90.00
_cell.angle_beta   90.00
_cell.angle_gamma   90.00
#
_symmetry.space_group_name_H-M   'P 1'
#
loop_
_entity.id
_entity.type
_entity.pdbx_description
1 polymer ?
#
loop_
_entity_poly.entity_id
_entity_poly.type
_entity_poly.pdbx_seq_one_letter_code
_entity_poly.pdbx_strand_id
1 'polypeptide(L)'
;YDLYFTTRMPPFMQDAMGDVFRTDNDAKGAVKNALYIAQETGIPLSATFNNIWVRPDQKNLETFITNFKFLYDNGVRCATIPHTSWVSTGQIQREYPELEIKNTILREVSKPNEVVSLASAGFHYINLDRDVMRDRPLLDRIVEAKKYCHSKGNDIMLSLLANEHCWGGCPIMPEHYQYNATRVGSDPQYFNSTISRVSCSRWEQYDPASELKAANIPPWREDWEEFLDAGIDVFKLHGREDAMRLKESMDIIERWANHDEMMQPTFSEYMDDVEMPEAPIN
;
A
#
# COMPACT_ATOMS: atom_id res chain seq x y z
N TYR A 1 -3.00 -6.82 11.35
CA TYR A 1 -4.17 -5.97 11.23
C TYR A 1 -5.13 -6.49 10.17
N ASP A 2 -4.79 -6.51 8.89
CA ASP A 2 -5.61 -7.11 7.84
C ASP A 2 -4.79 -7.65 6.65
N LEU A 3 -5.42 -8.53 5.86
CA LEU A 3 -4.92 -8.95 4.55
C LEU A 3 -5.59 -8.11 3.48
N TYR A 4 -4.82 -7.32 2.76
CA TYR A 4 -5.37 -6.55 1.66
C TYR A 4 -5.27 -7.30 0.32
N PHE A 5 -6.30 -7.19 -0.47
CA PHE A 5 -6.37 -7.82 -1.79
C PHE A 5 -6.93 -6.86 -2.85
N THR A 6 -6.53 -7.07 -4.08
CA THR A 6 -7.04 -6.29 -5.21
C THR A 6 -8.34 -6.90 -5.72
N THR A 7 -9.41 -6.11 -5.76
CA THR A 7 -10.74 -6.58 -6.15
C THR A 7 -10.89 -6.81 -7.64
N ARG A 8 -10.11 -6.10 -8.45
CA ARG A 8 -10.13 -6.12 -9.92
C ARG A 8 -11.54 -5.98 -10.53
N MET A 9 -12.42 -5.30 -9.83
CA MET A 9 -13.77 -5.01 -10.31
C MET A 9 -13.74 -3.80 -11.25
N PRO A 10 -14.21 -3.93 -12.52
CA PRO A 10 -14.34 -2.77 -13.39
C PRO A 10 -15.29 -1.71 -12.83
N PRO A 11 -15.06 -0.43 -13.04
CA PRO A 11 -13.90 0.21 -13.67
C PRO A 11 -12.74 0.51 -12.70
N PHE A 12 -12.80 -0.02 -11.47
CA PHE A 12 -11.89 0.34 -10.36
C PHE A 12 -10.63 -0.52 -10.31
N MET A 13 -10.42 -1.32 -11.33
CA MET A 13 -9.24 -2.17 -11.43
C MET A 13 -7.98 -1.32 -11.51
N GLN A 14 -7.11 -1.51 -10.56
CA GLN A 14 -5.72 -1.14 -10.69
C GLN A 14 -4.88 -2.11 -9.91
N ASP A 15 -3.96 -2.73 -10.61
CA ASP A 15 -2.89 -3.49 -10.03
C ASP A 15 -1.57 -2.89 -10.49
N ALA A 16 -0.72 -2.49 -9.55
CA ALA A 16 0.63 -2.03 -9.86
C ALA A 16 1.44 -3.11 -10.62
N MET A 17 1.06 -4.37 -10.45
CA MET A 17 1.72 -5.55 -11.01
C MET A 17 1.24 -5.94 -12.40
N GLY A 18 0.22 -5.29 -12.87
CA GLY A 18 -0.18 -5.40 -14.26
C GLY A 18 -0.80 -6.71 -14.74
N ASP A 19 -1.04 -7.68 -13.89
CA ASP A 19 -1.83 -8.85 -14.27
C ASP A 19 -3.32 -8.51 -14.21
N VAL A 20 -3.87 -8.28 -15.38
CA VAL A 20 -5.31 -8.10 -15.54
C VAL A 20 -5.95 -9.47 -15.61
N PHE A 21 -6.92 -9.77 -14.75
CA PHE A 21 -7.75 -10.93 -14.95
C PHE A 21 -8.45 -10.81 -16.30
N ARG A 22 -8.39 -11.89 -17.03
CA ARG A 22 -8.91 -11.92 -18.40
C ARG A 22 -10.44 -11.98 -18.45
N THR A 23 -11.07 -12.38 -17.34
CA THR A 23 -12.52 -12.55 -17.27
C THR A 23 -13.08 -12.15 -15.90
N ASP A 24 -14.39 -11.83 -15.86
CA ASP A 24 -15.12 -11.61 -14.61
C ASP A 24 -15.10 -12.82 -13.67
N ASN A 25 -15.00 -14.03 -14.23
CA ASN A 25 -14.92 -15.25 -13.44
C ASN A 25 -13.58 -15.35 -12.68
N ASP A 26 -12.49 -14.90 -13.29
CA ASP A 26 -11.18 -14.87 -12.62
C ASP A 26 -11.19 -13.87 -11.46
N ALA A 27 -11.81 -12.71 -11.65
CA ALA A 27 -11.98 -11.71 -10.60
C ALA A 27 -12.81 -12.25 -9.43
N LYS A 28 -13.93 -12.92 -9.71
CA LYS A 28 -14.75 -13.57 -8.70
C LYS A 28 -14.02 -14.71 -7.99
N GLY A 29 -13.20 -15.47 -8.72
CA GLY A 29 -12.34 -16.52 -8.15
C GLY A 29 -11.35 -15.97 -7.14
N ALA A 30 -10.67 -14.88 -7.47
CA ALA A 30 -9.72 -14.24 -6.55
C ALA A 30 -10.41 -13.72 -5.27
N VAL A 31 -11.59 -13.12 -5.39
CA VAL A 31 -12.37 -12.69 -4.23
C VAL A 31 -12.76 -13.88 -3.35
N LYS A 32 -13.22 -14.99 -3.95
CA LYS A 32 -13.55 -16.21 -3.19
C LYS A 32 -12.33 -16.77 -2.45
N ASN A 33 -11.18 -16.80 -3.10
CA ASN A 33 -9.95 -17.26 -2.46
C ASN A 33 -9.55 -16.37 -1.27
N ALA A 34 -9.66 -15.04 -1.42
CA ALA A 34 -9.40 -14.12 -0.33
C ALA A 34 -10.36 -14.35 0.86
N LEU A 35 -11.66 -14.50 0.58
CA LEU A 35 -12.67 -14.79 1.61
C LEU A 35 -12.41 -16.14 2.30
N TYR A 36 -11.99 -17.15 1.56
CA TYR A 36 -11.60 -18.45 2.13
C TYR A 36 -10.40 -18.31 3.07
N ILE A 37 -9.35 -17.59 2.65
CA ILE A 37 -8.17 -17.34 3.50
C ILE A 37 -8.58 -16.61 4.79
N ALA A 38 -9.42 -15.59 4.70
CA ALA A 38 -9.89 -14.87 5.88
C ALA A 38 -10.69 -15.78 6.83
N GLN A 39 -11.51 -16.66 6.29
CA GLN A 39 -12.28 -17.62 7.07
C GLN A 39 -11.39 -18.63 7.80
N GLU A 40 -10.37 -19.17 7.12
CA GLU A 40 -9.44 -20.14 7.69
C GLU A 40 -8.48 -19.53 8.72
N THR A 41 -8.08 -18.27 8.51
CA THR A 41 -7.08 -17.60 9.36
C THR A 41 -7.68 -16.71 10.44
N GLY A 42 -8.93 -16.31 10.30
CA GLY A 42 -9.55 -15.29 11.15
C GLY A 42 -9.01 -13.88 10.93
N ILE A 43 -8.12 -13.66 9.94
CA ILE A 43 -7.55 -12.35 9.66
C ILE A 43 -8.53 -11.55 8.79
N PRO A 44 -8.89 -10.32 9.19
CA PRO A 44 -9.79 -9.48 8.41
C PRO A 44 -9.27 -9.17 7.01
N LEU A 45 -10.18 -8.95 6.07
CA LEU A 45 -9.84 -8.55 4.70
C LEU A 45 -10.03 -7.05 4.48
N SER A 46 -9.12 -6.49 3.68
CA SER A 46 -9.19 -5.13 3.17
C SER A 46 -9.23 -5.14 1.64
N ALA A 47 -10.31 -4.65 1.07
CA ALA A 47 -10.47 -4.57 -0.37
C ALA A 47 -9.79 -3.31 -0.92
N THR A 48 -8.97 -3.46 -1.97
CA THR A 48 -8.21 -2.35 -2.55
C THR A 48 -8.81 -1.89 -3.86
N PHE A 49 -9.19 -0.60 -3.90
CA PHE A 49 -9.66 0.11 -5.07
C PHE A 49 -8.74 1.30 -5.35
N ASN A 50 -7.63 1.06 -6.05
CA ASN A 50 -6.56 2.06 -6.22
C ASN A 50 -6.67 2.90 -7.49
N ASN A 51 -7.67 2.68 -8.34
CA ASN A 51 -7.75 3.40 -9.60
C ASN A 51 -8.19 4.86 -9.42
N ILE A 52 -7.22 5.75 -9.21
CA ILE A 52 -7.45 7.20 -9.06
C ILE A 52 -7.77 7.91 -10.39
N TRP A 53 -7.65 7.23 -11.53
CA TRP A 53 -7.98 7.77 -12.87
C TRP A 53 -9.43 7.52 -13.27
N VAL A 54 -10.17 6.73 -12.51
CA VAL A 54 -11.63 6.68 -12.65
C VAL A 54 -12.20 8.05 -12.33
N ARG A 55 -13.11 8.53 -13.18
CA ARG A 55 -13.72 9.84 -12.98
C ARG A 55 -14.50 9.89 -11.66
N PRO A 56 -14.25 10.87 -10.78
CA PRO A 56 -14.87 10.96 -9.46
C PRO A 56 -16.27 11.58 -9.52
N ASP A 57 -17.13 11.07 -10.39
CA ASP A 57 -18.51 11.53 -10.53
C ASP A 57 -19.50 10.63 -9.77
N GLN A 58 -20.76 11.10 -9.69
CA GLN A 58 -21.83 10.41 -8.97
C GLN A 58 -22.11 9.02 -9.55
N LYS A 59 -22.08 8.87 -10.88
CA LYS A 59 -22.31 7.59 -11.55
C LYS A 59 -21.30 6.52 -11.13
N ASN A 60 -20.02 6.88 -11.07
CA ASN A 60 -18.97 5.95 -10.66
C ASN A 60 -19.02 5.68 -9.16
N LEU A 61 -19.41 6.64 -8.34
CA LEU A 61 -19.67 6.42 -6.91
C LEU A 61 -20.82 5.40 -6.70
N GLU A 62 -21.91 5.55 -7.40
CA GLU A 62 -23.05 4.60 -7.35
C GLU A 62 -22.65 3.21 -7.84
N THR A 63 -21.84 3.15 -8.89
CA THR A 63 -21.26 1.89 -9.37
C THR A 63 -20.35 1.25 -8.33
N PHE A 64 -19.51 2.04 -7.66
CA PHE A 64 -18.67 1.56 -6.55
C PHE A 64 -19.56 0.99 -5.43
N ILE A 65 -20.53 1.75 -4.97
CA ILE A 65 -21.45 1.31 -3.88
C ILE A 65 -22.11 -0.01 -4.28
N THR A 66 -22.68 -0.09 -5.48
CA THR A 66 -23.35 -1.31 -5.95
C THR A 66 -22.40 -2.52 -5.98
N ASN A 67 -21.20 -2.34 -6.48
CA ASN A 67 -20.23 -3.43 -6.61
C ASN A 67 -19.66 -3.86 -5.25
N PHE A 68 -19.45 -2.90 -4.35
CA PHE A 68 -18.90 -3.19 -3.03
C PHE A 68 -19.87 -3.98 -2.14
N LYS A 69 -21.17 -3.89 -2.40
CA LYS A 69 -22.20 -4.60 -1.61
C LYS A 69 -21.89 -6.09 -1.48
N PHE A 70 -21.46 -6.75 -2.54
CA PHE A 70 -21.11 -8.17 -2.50
C PHE A 70 -19.98 -8.44 -1.48
N LEU A 71 -18.96 -7.60 -1.43
CA LEU A 71 -17.84 -7.75 -0.50
C LEU A 71 -18.29 -7.51 0.94
N TYR A 72 -19.09 -6.46 1.15
CA TYR A 72 -19.61 -6.12 2.46
C TYR A 72 -20.53 -7.20 3.03
N ASP A 73 -21.44 -7.75 2.21
CA ASP A 73 -22.31 -8.85 2.57
C ASP A 73 -21.55 -10.15 2.92
N ASN A 74 -20.32 -10.29 2.39
CA ASN A 74 -19.42 -11.41 2.70
C ASN A 74 -18.38 -11.09 3.79
N GLY A 75 -18.58 -10.03 4.57
CA GLY A 75 -17.80 -9.76 5.77
C GLY A 75 -16.59 -8.87 5.58
N VAL A 76 -16.34 -8.30 4.39
CA VAL A 76 -15.28 -7.30 4.20
C VAL A 76 -15.68 -6.00 4.90
N ARG A 77 -14.88 -5.54 5.86
CA ARG A 77 -15.14 -4.35 6.67
C ARG A 77 -14.08 -3.27 6.53
N CYS A 78 -13.14 -3.45 5.60
CA CYS A 78 -12.12 -2.46 5.31
C CYS A 78 -11.92 -2.29 3.81
N ALA A 79 -11.77 -1.06 3.34
CA ALA A 79 -11.53 -0.78 1.93
C ALA A 79 -10.67 0.47 1.69
N THR A 80 -9.77 0.36 0.72
CA THR A 80 -9.06 1.51 0.15
C THR A 80 -9.94 2.17 -0.90
N ILE A 81 -10.26 3.46 -0.70
CA ILE A 81 -11.14 4.22 -1.59
C ILE A 81 -10.29 5.20 -2.44
N PRO A 82 -10.45 5.23 -3.77
CA PRO A 82 -9.59 6.01 -4.65
C PRO A 82 -9.81 7.53 -4.56
N HIS A 83 -11.03 7.97 -4.18
CA HIS A 83 -11.40 9.37 -4.24
C HIS A 83 -11.91 9.92 -2.90
N THR A 84 -11.21 10.94 -2.40
CA THR A 84 -11.62 11.67 -1.19
C THR A 84 -13.01 12.30 -1.35
N SER A 85 -13.34 12.81 -2.53
CA SER A 85 -14.66 13.39 -2.80
C SER A 85 -15.81 12.41 -2.61
N TRP A 86 -15.64 11.13 -2.92
CA TRP A 86 -16.66 10.10 -2.67
C TRP A 86 -16.92 9.88 -1.19
N VAL A 87 -15.86 9.82 -0.41
CA VAL A 87 -15.93 9.66 1.05
C VAL A 87 -16.60 10.89 1.68
N SER A 88 -16.23 12.11 1.23
CA SER A 88 -16.78 13.37 1.72
C SER A 88 -18.29 13.53 1.49
N THR A 89 -18.91 12.77 0.56
CA THR A 89 -20.37 12.79 0.38
C THR A 89 -21.12 12.11 1.53
N GLY A 90 -20.45 11.30 2.31
CA GLY A 90 -21.04 10.45 3.35
C GLY A 90 -21.92 9.31 2.80
N GLN A 91 -22.02 9.11 1.48
CA GLN A 91 -22.87 8.06 0.91
C GLN A 91 -22.34 6.68 1.24
N ILE A 92 -21.01 6.49 1.15
CA ILE A 92 -20.35 5.21 1.49
C ILE A 92 -20.61 4.84 2.95
N GLN A 93 -20.41 5.79 3.86
CA GLN A 93 -20.60 5.57 5.30
C GLN A 93 -22.07 5.28 5.68
N ARG A 94 -23.02 5.89 4.97
CA ARG A 94 -24.44 5.59 5.18
C ARG A 94 -24.83 4.21 4.71
N GLU A 95 -24.29 3.77 3.57
CA GLU A 95 -24.58 2.45 3.00
C GLU A 95 -23.84 1.33 3.74
N TYR A 96 -22.63 1.64 4.20
CA TYR A 96 -21.72 0.69 4.87
C TYR A 96 -21.21 1.26 6.19
N PRO A 97 -22.03 1.33 7.24
CA PRO A 97 -21.71 2.04 8.48
C PRO A 97 -20.55 1.42 9.28
N GLU A 98 -20.27 0.14 9.06
CA GLU A 98 -19.14 -0.55 9.73
C GLU A 98 -17.86 -0.57 8.88
N LEU A 99 -17.87 0.13 7.73
CA LEU A 99 -16.74 0.11 6.82
C LEU A 99 -15.63 1.04 7.32
N GLU A 100 -14.47 0.47 7.54
CA GLU A 100 -13.24 1.18 7.79
C GLU A 100 -12.64 1.66 6.46
N ILE A 101 -12.51 2.97 6.30
CA ILE A 101 -12.13 3.58 5.02
C ILE A 101 -10.66 3.99 5.06
N LYS A 102 -9.89 3.49 4.09
CA LYS A 102 -8.48 3.82 3.85
C LYS A 102 -8.33 4.73 2.62
N ASN A 103 -7.36 5.65 2.67
CA ASN A 103 -6.91 6.30 1.44
C ASN A 103 -5.97 5.39 0.65
N THR A 104 -5.86 5.65 -0.64
CA THR A 104 -4.80 5.02 -1.46
C THR A 104 -3.46 5.71 -1.25
N ILE A 105 -2.39 4.92 -1.23
CA ILE A 105 -1.00 5.43 -1.20
C ILE A 105 -0.70 6.38 -2.39
N LEU A 106 -1.43 6.23 -3.49
CA LEU A 106 -1.30 7.07 -4.68
C LEU A 106 -1.77 8.53 -4.46
N ARG A 107 -2.28 8.85 -3.27
CA ARG A 107 -2.57 10.21 -2.85
C ARG A 107 -1.37 10.92 -2.23
N GLU A 108 -0.29 10.19 -1.99
CA GLU A 108 1.00 10.72 -1.54
C GLU A 108 0.85 11.69 -0.35
N VAL A 109 0.11 11.24 0.68
CA VAL A 109 -0.19 12.04 1.87
C VAL A 109 1.08 12.29 2.65
N SER A 110 1.56 13.51 2.59
CA SER A 110 2.86 13.91 3.17
C SER A 110 2.79 15.16 4.06
N LYS A 111 1.59 15.70 4.30
CA LYS A 111 1.44 16.94 5.07
C LYS A 111 0.41 16.81 6.19
N PRO A 112 0.64 17.49 7.34
CA PRO A 112 -0.29 17.46 8.48
C PRO A 112 -1.73 17.87 8.11
N ASN A 113 -1.89 18.92 7.29
CA ASN A 113 -3.21 19.39 6.87
C ASN A 113 -3.95 18.41 5.96
N GLU A 114 -3.24 17.57 5.21
CA GLU A 114 -3.85 16.50 4.40
C GLU A 114 -4.43 15.42 5.31
N VAL A 115 -3.72 15.05 6.39
CA VAL A 115 -4.22 14.12 7.42
C VAL A 115 -5.51 14.64 8.05
N VAL A 116 -5.52 15.91 8.47
CA VAL A 116 -6.73 16.54 9.05
C VAL A 116 -7.88 16.57 8.04
N SER A 117 -7.60 16.86 6.78
CA SER A 117 -8.61 16.90 5.72
C SER A 117 -9.21 15.53 5.45
N LEU A 118 -8.38 14.47 5.39
CA LEU A 118 -8.84 13.10 5.20
C LEU A 118 -9.67 12.61 6.39
N ALA A 119 -9.20 12.86 7.61
CA ALA A 119 -9.96 12.54 8.83
C ALA A 119 -11.33 13.22 8.83
N SER A 120 -11.37 14.50 8.46
CA SER A 120 -12.63 15.26 8.37
C SER A 120 -13.55 14.76 7.26
N ALA A 121 -13.02 14.17 6.21
CA ALA A 121 -13.79 13.55 5.14
C ALA A 121 -14.36 12.17 5.53
N GLY A 122 -13.89 11.57 6.62
CA GLY A 122 -14.35 10.27 7.11
C GLY A 122 -13.44 9.10 6.79
N PHE A 123 -12.15 9.34 6.57
CA PHE A 123 -11.15 8.28 6.52
C PHE A 123 -10.72 7.90 7.94
N HIS A 124 -10.63 6.59 8.18
CA HIS A 124 -10.22 6.02 9.47
C HIS A 124 -8.77 5.56 9.48
N TYR A 125 -8.23 5.27 8.31
CA TYR A 125 -6.89 4.71 8.14
C TYR A 125 -6.17 5.48 7.03
N ILE A 126 -5.08 6.14 7.39
CA ILE A 126 -4.35 7.03 6.48
C ILE A 126 -3.00 6.42 6.14
N ASN A 127 -2.86 5.99 4.88
CA ASN A 127 -1.57 5.59 4.32
C ASN A 127 -0.78 6.85 4.00
N LEU A 128 0.37 7.00 4.65
CA LEU A 128 1.29 8.10 4.41
C LEU A 128 2.15 7.85 3.16
N ASP A 129 2.65 8.92 2.60
CA ASP A 129 3.60 8.84 1.51
C ASP A 129 4.89 8.12 1.92
N ARG A 130 5.55 7.52 0.94
CA ARG A 130 6.77 6.73 1.10
C ARG A 130 7.91 7.49 1.74
N ASP A 131 8.05 8.76 1.41
CA ASP A 131 9.19 9.58 1.85
C ASP A 131 9.03 10.12 3.27
N VAL A 132 7.81 10.06 3.84
CA VAL A 132 7.54 10.61 5.19
C VAL A 132 8.40 9.96 6.26
N MET A 133 8.68 8.66 6.15
CA MET A 133 9.53 7.95 7.13
C MET A 133 10.97 8.46 7.17
N ARG A 134 11.42 9.13 6.12
CA ARG A 134 12.78 9.68 6.02
C ARG A 134 12.91 11.11 6.54
N ASP A 135 11.79 11.76 6.85
CA ASP A 135 11.75 13.12 7.41
C ASP A 135 11.11 13.08 8.80
N ARG A 136 11.93 12.80 9.81
CA ARG A 136 11.44 12.71 11.20
C ARG A 136 10.72 13.96 11.67
N PRO A 137 11.21 15.18 11.45
CA PRO A 137 10.47 16.40 11.81
C PRO A 137 9.11 16.53 11.12
N LEU A 138 8.98 16.03 9.91
CA LEU A 138 7.69 15.97 9.20
C LEU A 138 6.76 14.93 9.82
N LEU A 139 7.28 13.73 10.10
CA LEU A 139 6.54 12.68 10.75
C LEU A 139 5.98 13.11 12.09
N ASP A 140 6.78 13.77 12.93
CA ASP A 140 6.36 14.31 14.22
C ASP A 140 5.18 15.29 14.07
N ARG A 141 5.22 16.19 13.08
CA ARG A 141 4.10 17.10 12.77
C ARG A 141 2.85 16.37 12.28
N ILE A 142 3.01 15.28 11.53
CA ILE A 142 1.90 14.44 11.08
C ILE A 142 1.25 13.72 12.26
N VAL A 143 2.05 13.22 13.19
CA VAL A 143 1.54 12.60 14.43
C VAL A 143 0.81 13.62 15.31
N GLU A 144 1.30 14.86 15.41
CA GLU A 144 0.56 15.92 16.09
C GLU A 144 -0.80 16.21 15.41
N ALA A 145 -0.86 16.15 14.07
CA ALA A 145 -2.14 16.27 13.35
C ALA A 145 -3.08 15.10 13.68
N LYS A 146 -2.58 13.87 13.83
CA LYS A 146 -3.37 12.73 14.33
C LYS A 146 -3.94 13.00 15.71
N LYS A 147 -3.12 13.44 16.66
CA LYS A 147 -3.57 13.80 18.02
C LYS A 147 -4.65 14.88 17.99
N TYR A 148 -4.49 15.89 17.14
CA TYR A 148 -5.52 16.89 16.91
C TYR A 148 -6.83 16.27 16.41
N CYS A 149 -6.79 15.36 15.42
CA CYS A 149 -7.97 14.68 14.92
C CYS A 149 -8.68 13.90 16.04
N HIS A 150 -7.94 13.16 16.86
CA HIS A 150 -8.49 12.43 18.02
C HIS A 150 -9.17 13.39 19.01
N SER A 151 -8.58 14.55 19.27
CA SER A 151 -9.19 15.58 20.15
C SER A 151 -10.51 16.14 19.62
N LYS A 152 -10.78 15.96 18.33
CA LYS A 152 -12.02 16.35 17.65
C LYS A 152 -13.01 15.19 17.47
N GLY A 153 -12.69 14.01 18.00
CA GLY A 153 -13.53 12.83 17.92
C GLY A 153 -13.36 12.03 16.62
N ASN A 154 -12.35 12.36 15.81
CA ASN A 154 -11.98 11.59 14.62
C ASN A 154 -10.86 10.62 15.00
N ASP A 155 -11.23 9.39 15.30
CA ASP A 155 -10.26 8.33 15.61
C ASP A 155 -9.66 7.79 14.30
N ILE A 156 -8.37 8.06 14.08
CA ILE A 156 -7.66 7.68 12.86
C ILE A 156 -6.39 6.92 13.19
N MET A 157 -5.99 6.03 12.29
CA MET A 157 -4.71 5.34 12.30
C MET A 157 -3.81 5.86 11.17
N LEU A 158 -2.51 5.92 11.45
CA LEU A 158 -1.47 6.22 10.45
C LEU A 158 -0.72 4.96 10.08
N SER A 159 -0.44 4.78 8.80
CA SER A 159 0.39 3.67 8.34
C SER A 159 1.55 4.09 7.46
N LEU A 160 2.64 3.35 7.57
CA LEU A 160 3.80 3.41 6.69
C LEU A 160 3.93 2.14 5.87
N LEU A 161 4.44 2.27 4.66
CA LEU A 161 4.93 1.14 3.88
C LEU A 161 6.31 0.74 4.43
N ALA A 162 6.46 -0.53 4.82
CA ALA A 162 7.66 -0.96 5.53
C ALA A 162 8.72 -1.61 4.63
N ASN A 163 8.32 -2.21 3.53
CA ASN A 163 9.23 -2.94 2.63
C ASN A 163 8.95 -2.70 1.15
N GLU A 164 8.54 -1.49 0.79
CA GLU A 164 8.36 -1.13 -0.62
C GLU A 164 9.68 -0.65 -1.22
N HIS A 165 10.11 -1.29 -2.30
CA HIS A 165 11.32 -0.91 -3.04
C HIS A 165 11.06 0.19 -4.08
N CYS A 166 9.91 0.82 -4.04
CA CYS A 166 9.60 1.94 -4.91
C CYS A 166 10.18 3.23 -4.36
N TRP A 167 10.82 4.00 -5.23
CA TRP A 167 11.34 5.31 -4.85
C TRP A 167 10.21 6.27 -4.57
N GLY A 168 10.27 6.92 -3.43
CA GLY A 168 9.53 8.14 -3.23
C GLY A 168 10.01 9.22 -4.22
N GLY A 169 9.10 10.08 -4.66
CA GLY A 169 9.44 11.13 -5.63
C GLY A 169 9.89 10.63 -6.99
N CYS A 170 9.60 9.37 -7.35
CA CYS A 170 9.92 8.84 -8.67
C CYS A 170 9.18 9.62 -9.76
N PRO A 171 9.89 10.27 -10.71
CA PRO A 171 9.25 11.15 -11.69
C PRO A 171 8.32 10.43 -12.66
N ILE A 172 8.49 9.13 -12.83
CA ILE A 172 7.67 8.30 -13.74
C ILE A 172 6.60 7.49 -13.00
N MET A 173 6.52 7.57 -11.69
CA MET A 173 5.55 6.77 -10.92
C MET A 173 4.10 7.06 -11.30
N PRO A 174 3.65 8.32 -11.50
CA PRO A 174 2.29 8.60 -11.95
C PRO A 174 1.94 7.94 -13.29
N GLU A 175 2.87 7.98 -14.25
CA GLU A 175 2.69 7.35 -15.56
C GLU A 175 2.65 5.83 -15.46
N HIS A 176 3.51 5.25 -14.61
CA HIS A 176 3.54 3.83 -14.35
C HIS A 176 2.20 3.34 -13.78
N TYR A 177 1.67 4.00 -12.78
CA TYR A 177 0.38 3.62 -12.20
C TYR A 177 -0.78 3.87 -13.15
N GLN A 178 -0.75 4.96 -13.93
CA GLN A 178 -1.76 5.24 -14.96
C GLN A 178 -1.75 4.17 -16.04
N TYR A 179 -0.57 3.78 -16.52
CA TYR A 179 -0.43 2.71 -17.50
C TYR A 179 -1.05 1.41 -16.98
N ASN A 180 -0.72 1.00 -15.75
CA ASN A 180 -1.28 -0.21 -15.15
C ASN A 180 -2.80 -0.15 -14.94
N ALA A 181 -3.34 1.04 -14.62
CA ALA A 181 -4.78 1.23 -14.43
C ALA A 181 -5.57 1.18 -15.74
N THR A 182 -4.96 1.62 -16.83
CA THR A 182 -5.63 1.75 -18.14
C THR A 182 -5.27 0.62 -19.10
N ARG A 183 -4.35 -0.23 -18.73
CA ARG A 183 -3.86 -1.32 -19.56
C ARG A 183 -4.95 -2.37 -19.82
N VAL A 184 -5.35 -2.48 -21.07
CA VAL A 184 -6.22 -3.54 -21.55
C VAL A 184 -5.53 -4.22 -22.73
N GLY A 185 -4.94 -5.40 -22.50
CA GLY A 185 -4.31 -6.20 -23.55
C GLY A 185 -3.05 -5.60 -24.17
N SER A 186 -2.46 -4.59 -23.55
CA SER A 186 -1.22 -3.96 -24.02
C SER A 186 0.00 -4.78 -23.60
N ASP A 187 1.09 -4.61 -24.37
CA ASP A 187 2.35 -5.28 -24.10
C ASP A 187 2.96 -4.85 -22.76
N PRO A 188 3.07 -5.75 -21.77
CA PRO A 188 3.73 -5.43 -20.49
C PRO A 188 5.19 -5.03 -20.67
N GLN A 189 5.84 -5.47 -21.75
CA GLN A 189 7.26 -5.20 -21.99
C GLN A 189 7.51 -3.75 -22.38
N TYR A 190 6.52 -3.06 -22.96
CA TYR A 190 6.71 -1.66 -23.35
C TYR A 190 7.13 -0.79 -22.17
N PHE A 191 6.40 -0.88 -21.07
CA PHE A 191 6.70 -0.05 -19.90
C PHE A 191 7.96 -0.51 -19.21
N ASN A 192 8.15 -1.81 -19.03
CA ASN A 192 9.35 -2.39 -18.42
C ASN A 192 10.61 -2.07 -19.21
N SER A 193 10.59 -2.12 -20.54
CA SER A 193 11.74 -1.76 -21.37
C SER A 193 12.06 -0.27 -21.34
N THR A 194 11.06 0.58 -21.19
CA THR A 194 11.23 2.03 -21.11
C THR A 194 11.68 2.45 -19.72
N ILE A 195 11.07 1.89 -18.68
CA ILE A 195 11.43 2.11 -17.29
C ILE A 195 12.82 1.53 -16.98
N SER A 196 13.23 0.44 -17.60
CA SER A 196 14.55 -0.17 -17.34
C SER A 196 15.75 0.77 -17.57
N ARG A 197 15.56 1.87 -18.29
CA ARG A 197 16.58 2.92 -18.45
C ARG A 197 16.57 3.97 -17.34
N VAL A 198 15.47 4.09 -16.60
CA VAL A 198 15.26 5.11 -15.55
C VAL A 198 14.90 4.42 -14.23
N SER A 199 14.84 3.08 -14.20
CA SER A 199 14.11 2.34 -13.21
C SER A 199 14.89 2.06 -11.94
N CYS A 200 14.07 1.93 -10.92
CA CYS A 200 14.33 1.45 -9.59
C CYS A 200 15.24 0.20 -9.53
N SER A 201 15.08 -0.78 -10.41
CA SER A 201 15.93 -1.97 -10.45
C SER A 201 17.42 -1.70 -10.72
N ARG A 202 17.75 -0.56 -11.34
CA ARG A 202 19.17 -0.16 -11.51
C ARG A 202 19.77 0.41 -10.22
N TRP A 203 18.95 1.02 -9.41
CA TRP A 203 19.40 1.63 -8.16
C TRP A 203 19.60 0.57 -7.07
N GLU A 204 18.75 -0.43 -7.04
CA GLU A 204 18.90 -1.60 -6.16
C GLU A 204 20.22 -2.34 -6.43
N GLN A 205 20.66 -2.37 -7.68
CA GLN A 205 21.90 -3.07 -8.07
C GLN A 205 23.19 -2.30 -7.82
N TYR A 206 23.14 -0.96 -7.77
CA TYR A 206 24.37 -0.14 -7.86
C TYR A 206 24.55 0.89 -6.75
N ASP A 207 23.58 1.13 -5.92
CA ASP A 207 23.67 2.14 -4.87
C ASP A 207 23.06 1.61 -3.56
N PRO A 208 23.89 1.15 -2.61
CA PRO A 208 23.42 0.76 -1.27
C PRO A 208 22.65 1.89 -0.57
N ALA A 209 22.89 3.16 -0.92
CA ALA A 209 22.09 4.27 -0.43
C ALA A 209 20.67 4.30 -1.04
N SER A 210 20.38 3.49 -2.06
CA SER A 210 19.05 3.37 -2.63
C SER A 210 18.07 2.71 -1.66
N GLU A 211 18.51 1.77 -0.85
CA GLU A 211 17.70 1.18 0.23
C GLU A 211 17.28 2.24 1.25
N LEU A 212 18.13 3.22 1.50
CA LEU A 212 17.82 4.35 2.37
C LEU A 212 16.84 5.34 1.75
N LYS A 213 16.61 5.30 0.45
CA LYS A 213 15.69 6.19 -0.28
C LYS A 213 14.36 5.51 -0.60
N ALA A 214 14.28 4.20 -0.58
CA ALA A 214 13.04 3.47 -0.71
C ALA A 214 12.20 3.59 0.57
N ALA A 215 10.90 3.34 0.45
CA ALA A 215 10.04 3.15 1.59
C ALA A 215 10.33 1.78 2.22
N ASN A 216 11.48 1.67 2.82
CA ASN A 216 11.96 0.46 3.46
C ASN A 216 12.41 0.79 4.88
N ILE A 217 11.75 0.19 5.85
CA ILE A 217 12.19 0.22 7.24
C ILE A 217 13.18 -0.93 7.37
N PRO A 218 14.41 -0.69 7.83
CA PRO A 218 15.34 -1.77 8.11
C PRO A 218 14.65 -2.85 8.94
N PRO A 219 14.93 -4.15 8.74
CA PRO A 219 14.22 -5.23 9.40
C PRO A 219 14.60 -5.40 10.88
N TRP A 220 15.03 -4.34 11.54
CA TRP A 220 15.38 -4.31 12.94
C TRP A 220 14.18 -3.93 13.78
N ARG A 221 13.95 -4.64 14.84
CA ARG A 221 12.83 -4.41 15.75
C ARG A 221 12.85 -3.00 16.31
N GLU A 222 14.02 -2.51 16.68
CA GLU A 222 14.23 -1.17 17.25
C GLU A 222 13.75 -0.07 16.30
N ASP A 223 14.02 -0.20 15.00
CA ASP A 223 13.59 0.78 14.00
C ASP A 223 12.06 0.82 13.89
N TRP A 224 11.40 -0.34 13.98
CA TRP A 224 9.95 -0.42 13.93
C TRP A 224 9.31 0.09 15.22
N GLU A 225 9.88 -0.25 16.38
CA GLU A 225 9.43 0.25 17.68
C GLU A 225 9.56 1.78 17.75
N GLU A 226 10.62 2.36 17.18
CA GLU A 226 10.76 3.82 17.10
C GLU A 226 9.60 4.49 16.36
N PHE A 227 9.12 3.91 15.27
CA PHE A 227 7.95 4.42 14.55
C PHE A 227 6.64 4.23 15.33
N LEU A 228 6.47 3.10 16.02
CA LEU A 228 5.32 2.87 16.89
C LEU A 228 5.29 3.88 18.04
N ASP A 229 6.41 4.07 18.71
CA ASP A 229 6.57 5.06 19.80
C ASP A 229 6.34 6.47 19.31
N ALA A 230 6.69 6.76 18.07
CA ALA A 230 6.39 8.04 17.44
C ALA A 230 4.90 8.26 17.21
N GLY A 231 4.08 7.20 17.12
CA GLY A 231 2.63 7.28 16.92
C GLY A 231 2.12 6.74 15.59
N ILE A 232 2.92 5.97 14.88
CA ILE A 232 2.47 5.14 13.75
C ILE A 232 1.75 3.93 14.31
N ASP A 233 0.65 3.52 13.70
CA ASP A 233 -0.19 2.43 14.18
C ASP A 233 0.00 1.15 13.40
N VAL A 234 0.31 1.27 12.11
CA VAL A 234 0.30 0.12 11.20
C VAL A 234 1.47 0.18 10.22
N PHE A 235 2.15 -0.94 10.07
CA PHE A 235 3.09 -1.16 8.98
C PHE A 235 2.42 -1.99 7.89
N LYS A 236 2.47 -1.48 6.68
CA LYS A 236 1.98 -2.18 5.51
C LYS A 236 3.13 -2.90 4.84
N LEU A 237 3.02 -4.22 4.75
CA LEU A 237 3.96 -5.06 4.02
C LEU A 237 3.52 -5.23 2.57
N HIS A 238 4.46 -5.15 1.68
CA HIS A 238 4.31 -5.38 0.25
C HIS A 238 5.03 -6.70 -0.10
N GLY A 239 4.62 -7.46 -1.09
CA GLY A 239 5.33 -8.71 -1.37
C GLY A 239 4.55 -9.74 -2.15
N ARG A 240 3.42 -9.36 -2.74
CA ARG A 240 2.60 -10.26 -3.56
C ARG A 240 3.03 -10.31 -5.03
N GLU A 241 4.05 -9.57 -5.39
CA GLU A 241 4.54 -9.42 -6.76
C GLU A 241 5.21 -10.70 -7.27
N ASP A 242 6.00 -11.28 -6.40
CA ASP A 242 6.72 -12.51 -6.67
C ASP A 242 6.97 -13.31 -5.38
N ALA A 243 7.48 -14.52 -5.53
CA ALA A 243 7.72 -15.43 -4.41
C ALA A 243 8.82 -14.93 -3.44
N MET A 244 9.83 -14.21 -3.93
CA MET A 244 10.90 -13.68 -3.09
C MET A 244 10.38 -12.56 -2.18
N ARG A 245 9.58 -11.64 -2.73
CA ARG A 245 8.94 -10.56 -1.98
C ARG A 245 7.94 -11.07 -0.95
N LEU A 246 7.18 -12.09 -1.32
CA LEU A 246 6.27 -12.74 -0.38
C LEU A 246 7.05 -13.37 0.77
N LYS A 247 8.17 -14.06 0.46
CA LYS A 247 9.03 -14.65 1.48
C LYS A 247 9.61 -13.58 2.41
N GLU A 248 10.13 -12.47 1.88
CA GLU A 248 10.62 -11.34 2.67
C GLU A 248 9.55 -10.84 3.67
N SER A 249 8.34 -10.60 3.18
CA SER A 249 7.24 -10.17 4.06
C SER A 249 6.89 -11.21 5.13
N MET A 250 6.93 -12.49 4.78
CA MET A 250 6.70 -13.58 5.73
C MET A 250 7.82 -13.66 6.77
N ASP A 251 9.08 -13.55 6.35
CA ASP A 251 10.25 -13.55 7.24
C ASP A 251 10.19 -12.36 8.23
N ILE A 252 9.76 -11.18 7.76
CA ILE A 252 9.55 -10.01 8.64
C ILE A 252 8.48 -10.29 9.69
N ILE A 253 7.32 -10.83 9.28
CA ILE A 253 6.22 -11.16 10.19
C ILE A 253 6.66 -12.21 11.22
N GLU A 254 7.35 -13.25 10.78
CA GLU A 254 7.80 -14.34 11.64
C GLU A 254 8.79 -13.84 12.68
N ARG A 255 9.78 -13.07 12.29
CA ARG A 255 10.74 -12.43 13.21
C ARG A 255 10.07 -11.53 14.22
N TRP A 256 9.12 -10.71 13.77
CA TRP A 256 8.35 -9.84 14.65
C TRP A 256 7.51 -10.63 15.65
N ALA A 257 6.81 -11.69 15.19
CA ALA A 257 5.92 -12.49 16.03
C ALA A 257 6.66 -13.32 17.08
N ASN A 258 7.82 -13.87 16.73
CA ASN A 258 8.56 -14.77 17.60
C ASN A 258 9.38 -14.06 18.67
N HIS A 259 9.44 -12.74 18.68
CA HIS A 259 10.32 -11.95 19.55
C HIS A 259 11.79 -12.43 19.52
N ASP A 260 12.15 -13.11 18.45
CA ASP A 260 13.53 -13.53 18.28
C ASP A 260 14.38 -12.26 18.36
N GLU A 261 15.38 -12.29 19.21
CA GLU A 261 16.44 -11.28 19.16
C GLU A 261 16.87 -11.26 17.72
N MET A 262 16.44 -10.24 16.99
CA MET A 262 16.85 -10.06 15.62
C MET A 262 18.35 -9.79 15.70
N MET A 263 19.12 -10.89 15.59
CA MET A 263 20.55 -10.78 15.46
C MET A 263 20.78 -9.82 14.32
N GLN A 264 21.32 -8.68 14.63
CA GLN A 264 21.75 -7.74 13.61
C GLN A 264 22.73 -8.49 12.71
N PRO A 265 22.34 -8.88 11.48
CA PRO A 265 23.38 -9.23 10.54
C PRO A 265 24.21 -7.96 10.43
N THR A 266 25.46 -8.05 10.71
CA THR A 266 26.35 -6.94 10.41
C THR A 266 26.19 -6.64 8.93
N PHE A 267 26.31 -5.39 8.53
CA PHE A 267 26.20 -4.97 7.12
C PHE A 267 27.06 -5.86 6.18
N SER A 268 28.13 -6.47 6.69
CA SER A 268 28.94 -7.46 6.01
C SER A 268 28.22 -8.80 5.76
N GLU A 269 27.40 -9.29 6.69
CA GLU A 269 26.67 -10.57 6.50
C GLU A 269 25.55 -10.43 5.45
N TYR A 270 24.94 -9.25 5.35
CA TYR A 270 23.96 -8.98 4.29
C TYR A 270 24.60 -8.87 2.90
N MET A 271 25.84 -8.41 2.83
CA MET A 271 26.60 -8.30 1.56
C MET A 271 27.27 -9.61 1.14
N ASP A 272 27.54 -10.52 2.08
CA ASP A 272 28.18 -11.81 1.79
C ASP A 272 27.21 -12.82 1.14
N ASP A 273 25.90 -12.66 1.32
CA ASP A 273 24.88 -13.50 0.70
C ASP A 273 24.42 -12.99 -0.69
N VAL A 274 24.85 -11.79 -1.11
CA VAL A 274 24.56 -11.26 -2.44
C VAL A 274 25.77 -11.57 -3.34
N GLU A 275 25.70 -12.67 -4.10
CA GLU A 275 26.58 -12.85 -5.26
C GLU A 275 26.39 -11.66 -6.21
N MET A 276 27.29 -10.69 -6.11
CA MET A 276 27.33 -9.57 -7.04
C MET A 276 27.56 -10.11 -8.44
N PRO A 277 26.65 -9.94 -9.39
CA PRO A 277 26.92 -10.31 -10.76
C PRO A 277 28.11 -9.48 -11.24
N GLU A 278 29.10 -10.17 -11.83
CA GLU A 278 30.26 -9.51 -12.44
C GLU A 278 29.78 -8.38 -13.37
N ALA A 279 30.21 -7.17 -13.09
CA ALA A 279 29.86 -6.02 -13.91
C ALA A 279 30.27 -6.30 -15.37
N PRO A 280 29.35 -6.15 -16.35
CA PRO A 280 29.77 -6.27 -17.74
C PRO A 280 30.80 -5.18 -18.02
N ILE A 281 32.00 -5.62 -18.31
CA ILE A 281 33.08 -4.76 -18.83
C ILE A 281 32.62 -4.31 -20.21
N ASN A 282 32.07 -3.05 -20.32
CA ASN A 282 32.15 -2.19 -21.51
C ASN A 282 31.55 -0.83 -21.25
#